data_66805a324c0d232c40b35f16e1f88a2f
#
_entry.id   66805a324c0d232c40b35f16e1f88a2f
#
_cell.length_a   1.000
_cell.length_b   1.000
_cell.length_c   1.000
_cell.angle_alpha   90.00
_cell.angle_beta   90.00
_cell.angle_gamma   90.00
#
_symmetry.space_group_name_H-M   'P 1'
#
loop_
_entity.id
_entity.type
_entity.pdbx_description
1 polymer ?
#
loop_
_entity_poly.entity_id
_entity_poly.type
_entity_poly.pdbx_seq_one_letter_code
_entity_poly.pdbx_strand_id
1 'polypeptide(L)'
;MPLFTAEPLCLHPTRTEEDEHDACSVHSSLWNRWISSQTIETLLVEVIQGEQRFVLTVDSPHTGETDTIYVPSRVFTGLIGTQVEVNLLTELPPIATNIVLQPLDTELYHCDIAGAVSEFLSHWNVLQKHTTLSVPCPELGGYCVDVFVQETEPADCVLLRGEVPLNLAESLLTVPEWVAPVPVVPPTIPRPPTPIPDEPEVFLPIPWGGAVQQPRPPTRGNPAFIPFSGTGRRLG
;
A
#
# COMPACT_ATOMS: atom_id res chain seq x y z
N MET A 1 22.50 28.22 2.74
CA MET A 1 21.95 27.32 1.70
C MET A 1 20.60 27.87 1.27
N PRO A 2 20.20 27.81 0.02
CA PRO A 2 18.89 28.32 -0.39
C PRO A 2 17.79 27.42 0.20
N LEU A 3 16.77 28.05 0.77
CA LEU A 3 15.56 27.38 1.23
C LEU A 3 14.56 27.32 0.07
N PHE A 4 13.92 26.18 -0.06
CA PHE A 4 12.88 25.94 -1.05
C PHE A 4 11.56 25.60 -0.35
N THR A 5 10.46 25.93 -1.02
CA THR A 5 9.14 25.47 -0.62
C THR A 5 8.87 24.12 -1.28
N ALA A 6 8.71 23.08 -0.50
CA ALA A 6 8.33 21.76 -1.00
C ALA A 6 6.82 21.71 -1.24
N GLU A 7 6.42 21.21 -2.40
CA GLU A 7 5.04 20.92 -2.77
C GLU A 7 4.93 19.47 -3.25
N PRO A 8 3.79 18.80 -3.05
CA PRO A 8 3.61 17.44 -3.54
C PRO A 8 3.55 17.43 -5.08
N LEU A 9 4.17 16.41 -5.67
CA LEU A 9 4.30 16.27 -7.13
C LEU A 9 2.92 16.21 -7.85
N CYS A 10 1.88 15.73 -7.17
CA CYS A 10 0.52 15.72 -7.71
C CYS A 10 -0.05 17.14 -7.99
N LEU A 11 0.53 18.18 -7.41
CA LEU A 11 0.18 19.59 -7.74
C LEU A 11 0.98 20.14 -8.93
N HIS A 12 1.91 19.36 -9.47
CA HIS A 12 2.67 19.80 -10.65
C HIS A 12 1.76 19.86 -11.88
N PRO A 13 1.81 20.95 -12.68
CA PRO A 13 0.83 21.20 -13.75
C PRO A 13 0.77 20.14 -14.87
N THR A 14 1.83 19.35 -15.03
CA THR A 14 1.97 18.39 -16.15
C THR A 14 2.20 16.95 -15.70
N ARG A 15 2.06 16.66 -14.41
CA ARG A 15 2.27 15.31 -13.86
C ARG A 15 1.02 14.74 -13.26
N THR A 16 0.94 13.41 -13.24
CA THR A 16 -0.11 12.63 -12.59
C THR A 16 0.44 11.91 -11.37
N GLU A 17 -0.43 11.42 -10.49
CA GLU A 17 -0.03 10.62 -9.32
C GLU A 17 0.69 9.33 -9.70
N GLU A 18 0.47 8.83 -10.91
CA GLU A 18 1.12 7.61 -11.44
C GLU A 18 2.61 7.81 -11.71
N ASP A 19 3.08 9.06 -11.79
CA ASP A 19 4.49 9.41 -12.02
C ASP A 19 5.30 9.53 -10.72
N GLU A 20 4.73 9.17 -9.57
CA GLU A 20 5.36 9.32 -8.25
C GLU A 20 6.33 8.18 -7.92
N HIS A 21 7.51 8.24 -8.52
CA HIS A 21 8.62 7.34 -8.16
C HIS A 21 9.60 8.02 -7.18
N ASP A 22 10.88 8.01 -7.51
CA ASP A 22 11.93 8.76 -6.83
C ASP A 22 12.18 10.14 -7.46
N ALA A 23 11.32 10.58 -8.37
CA ALA A 23 11.50 11.78 -9.17
C ALA A 23 11.02 13.05 -8.42
N CYS A 24 11.75 14.14 -8.63
CA CYS A 24 11.33 15.47 -8.24
C CYS A 24 11.44 16.45 -9.41
N SER A 25 10.76 17.59 -9.30
CA SER A 25 10.81 18.66 -10.29
C SER A 25 11.31 19.95 -9.66
N VAL A 26 12.23 20.62 -10.32
CA VAL A 26 12.83 21.90 -9.89
C VAL A 26 12.62 22.97 -10.93
N HIS A 27 12.74 24.25 -10.55
CA HIS A 27 12.59 25.34 -11.50
C HIS A 27 13.62 25.27 -12.63
N SER A 28 13.23 25.61 -13.85
CA SER A 28 14.03 25.50 -15.08
C SER A 28 15.36 26.24 -15.03
N SER A 29 15.45 27.37 -14.32
CA SER A 29 16.71 28.09 -14.15
C SER A 29 17.73 27.30 -13.30
N LEU A 30 17.27 26.58 -12.28
CA LEU A 30 18.09 25.75 -11.42
C LEU A 30 18.54 24.49 -12.18
N TRP A 31 17.61 23.85 -12.89
CA TRP A 31 17.86 22.73 -13.79
C TRP A 31 18.97 23.04 -14.80
N ASN A 32 18.81 24.13 -15.56
CA ASN A 32 19.79 24.54 -16.58
C ASN A 32 21.17 24.80 -15.98
N ARG A 33 21.22 25.41 -14.79
CA ARG A 33 22.49 25.65 -14.08
C ARG A 33 23.17 24.34 -13.69
N TRP A 34 22.41 23.37 -13.20
CA TRP A 34 22.96 22.08 -12.76
C TRP A 34 23.43 21.23 -13.95
N ILE A 35 22.65 21.13 -15.00
CA ILE A 35 23.06 20.42 -16.23
C ILE A 35 24.35 21.04 -16.82
N SER A 36 24.46 22.37 -16.82
CA SER A 36 25.66 23.04 -17.34
C SER A 36 26.90 22.82 -16.48
N SER A 37 26.74 22.45 -15.22
CA SER A 37 27.83 22.27 -14.27
C SER A 37 28.29 20.81 -14.12
N GLN A 38 27.53 19.85 -14.64
CA GLN A 38 27.80 18.42 -14.49
C GLN A 38 27.84 17.69 -15.83
N THR A 39 28.72 16.70 -15.90
CA THR A 39 28.80 15.72 -16.99
C THR A 39 28.02 14.42 -16.70
N ILE A 40 27.12 14.44 -15.70
CA ILE A 40 26.45 13.24 -15.18
C ILE A 40 25.12 13.06 -15.91
N GLU A 41 24.83 11.82 -16.30
CA GLU A 41 23.59 11.45 -16.99
C GLU A 41 22.34 11.56 -16.12
N THR A 42 22.48 11.43 -14.80
CA THR A 42 21.36 11.46 -13.84
C THR A 42 21.63 12.54 -12.79
N LEU A 43 20.77 13.53 -12.70
CA LEU A 43 20.85 14.55 -11.66
C LEU A 43 20.16 14.05 -10.40
N LEU A 44 20.90 13.98 -9.30
CA LEU A 44 20.38 13.63 -7.99
C LEU A 44 20.48 14.83 -7.05
N VAL A 45 19.44 15.00 -6.25
CA VAL A 45 19.40 16.02 -5.19
C VAL A 45 19.12 15.41 -3.85
N GLU A 46 19.68 15.99 -2.82
CA GLU A 46 19.35 15.72 -1.44
C GLU A 46 18.41 16.80 -0.95
N VAL A 47 17.21 16.40 -0.52
CA VAL A 47 16.21 17.25 0.14
C VAL A 47 16.35 17.04 1.64
N ILE A 48 16.64 18.12 2.37
CA ILE A 48 16.95 18.06 3.80
C ILE A 48 15.95 18.89 4.60
N GLN A 49 15.43 18.32 5.66
CA GLN A 49 14.65 19.04 6.66
C GLN A 49 15.02 18.53 8.08
N GLY A 50 15.77 19.35 8.81
CA GLY A 50 16.29 18.93 10.11
C GLY A 50 17.22 17.74 9.99
N GLU A 51 16.84 16.61 10.61
CA GLU A 51 17.60 15.36 10.53
C GLU A 51 17.17 14.44 9.36
N GLN A 52 16.04 14.77 8.74
CA GLN A 52 15.52 13.97 7.61
C GLN A 52 16.27 14.33 6.33
N ARG A 53 16.62 13.31 5.57
CA ARG A 53 17.30 13.42 4.27
C ARG A 53 16.68 12.49 3.27
N PHE A 54 16.31 13.03 2.13
CA PHE A 54 15.76 12.28 1.01
C PHE A 54 16.59 12.53 -0.23
N VAL A 55 17.03 11.46 -0.88
CA VAL A 55 17.72 11.55 -2.17
C VAL A 55 16.70 11.28 -3.27
N LEU A 56 16.60 12.21 -4.21
CA LEU A 56 15.63 12.16 -5.29
C LEU A 56 16.32 12.40 -6.64
N THR A 57 15.75 11.81 -7.68
CA THR A 57 16.15 12.07 -9.07
C THR A 57 15.46 13.33 -9.56
N VAL A 58 16.22 14.26 -10.12
CA VAL A 58 15.61 15.39 -10.82
C VAL A 58 15.29 14.95 -12.24
N ASP A 59 14.01 14.83 -12.53
CA ASP A 59 13.53 14.25 -13.78
C ASP A 59 13.09 15.33 -14.79
N SER A 60 12.45 16.39 -14.33
CA SER A 60 11.92 17.43 -15.20
C SER A 60 11.99 18.82 -14.58
N PRO A 61 12.17 19.87 -15.41
CA PRO A 61 12.03 21.23 -14.94
C PRO A 61 10.58 21.70 -14.95
N HIS A 62 10.24 22.65 -14.06
CA HIS A 62 9.00 23.41 -14.11
C HIS A 62 9.26 24.91 -14.36
N THR A 63 8.22 25.66 -14.70
CA THR A 63 8.28 27.11 -14.97
C THR A 63 7.52 27.94 -13.93
N GLY A 64 7.15 27.35 -12.80
CA GLY A 64 6.45 28.00 -11.68
C GLY A 64 7.36 28.92 -10.87
N GLU A 65 7.15 28.95 -9.56
CA GLU A 65 7.97 29.74 -8.64
C GLU A 65 9.41 29.21 -8.56
N THR A 66 10.38 30.12 -8.49
CA THR A 66 11.82 29.78 -8.58
C THR A 66 12.35 29.05 -7.36
N ASP A 67 11.68 29.18 -6.23
CA ASP A 67 12.02 28.62 -4.92
C ASP A 67 11.13 27.43 -4.54
N THR A 68 10.36 26.90 -5.50
CA THR A 68 9.53 25.72 -5.32
C THR A 68 10.23 24.47 -5.84
N ILE A 69 10.11 23.38 -5.09
CA ILE A 69 10.46 22.01 -5.50
C ILE A 69 9.24 21.11 -5.34
N TYR A 70 8.89 20.38 -6.40
CA TYR A 70 7.86 19.36 -6.34
C TYR A 70 8.50 18.01 -5.98
N VAL A 71 8.02 17.39 -4.92
CA VAL A 71 8.54 16.12 -4.39
C VAL A 71 7.46 15.05 -4.37
N PRO A 72 7.80 13.76 -4.42
CA PRO A 72 6.81 12.69 -4.31
C PRO A 72 5.96 12.84 -3.03
N SER A 73 4.70 12.47 -3.09
CA SER A 73 3.75 12.57 -1.96
C SER A 73 4.26 11.87 -0.70
N ARG A 74 4.93 10.73 -0.84
CA ARG A 74 5.57 10.01 0.27
C ARG A 74 6.65 10.82 0.99
N VAL A 75 7.42 11.63 0.24
CA VAL A 75 8.44 12.53 0.82
C VAL A 75 7.75 13.70 1.48
N PHE A 76 6.79 14.32 0.78
CA PHE A 76 6.04 15.46 1.27
C PHE A 76 5.32 15.15 2.60
N THR A 77 4.69 13.99 2.72
CA THR A 77 4.01 13.57 3.96
C THR A 77 4.99 13.31 5.11
N GLY A 78 6.25 12.97 4.82
CA GLY A 78 7.31 12.82 5.80
C GLY A 78 7.87 14.14 6.32
N LEU A 79 7.63 15.26 5.62
CA LEU A 79 8.17 16.57 6.01
C LEU A 79 7.34 17.22 7.13
N ILE A 80 8.02 17.96 8.01
CA ILE A 80 7.39 18.76 9.06
C ILE A 80 7.31 20.21 8.58
N GLY A 81 6.28 20.51 7.77
CA GLY A 81 6.15 21.82 7.10
C GLY A 81 6.73 21.81 5.68
N THR A 82 6.75 22.97 5.03
CA THR A 82 7.04 23.08 3.60
C THR A 82 8.45 23.57 3.27
N GLN A 83 9.21 24.07 4.25
CA GLN A 83 10.55 24.62 3.99
C GLN A 83 11.61 23.52 4.07
N VAL A 84 12.38 23.38 2.98
CA VAL A 84 13.44 22.38 2.84
C VAL A 84 14.72 22.99 2.28
N GLU A 85 15.85 22.40 2.57
CA GLU A 85 17.12 22.68 1.89
C GLU A 85 17.28 21.66 0.74
N VAL A 86 17.75 22.14 -0.41
CA VAL A 86 17.97 21.28 -1.59
C VAL A 86 19.42 21.43 -2.05
N ASN A 87 20.13 20.33 -2.03
CA ASN A 87 21.52 20.25 -2.44
C ASN A 87 21.69 19.31 -3.63
N LEU A 88 22.43 19.77 -4.63
CA LEU A 88 22.83 18.89 -5.73
C LEU A 88 23.90 17.91 -5.24
N LEU A 89 23.68 16.62 -5.48
CA LEU A 89 24.69 15.60 -5.19
C LEU A 89 25.80 15.64 -6.28
N THR A 90 27.01 15.85 -5.83
CA THR A 90 28.21 15.86 -6.71
C THR A 90 28.78 14.45 -6.90
N GLU A 91 28.54 13.59 -5.93
CA GLU A 91 28.95 12.18 -5.98
C GLU A 91 27.73 11.29 -6.02
N LEU A 92 27.69 10.39 -7.00
CA LEU A 92 26.59 9.44 -7.12
C LEU A 92 26.69 8.38 -6.02
N PRO A 93 25.55 7.96 -5.45
CA PRO A 93 25.50 6.78 -4.62
C PRO A 93 26.06 5.54 -5.34
N PRO A 94 26.57 4.55 -4.62
CA PRO A 94 27.02 3.30 -5.23
C PRO A 94 25.85 2.54 -5.85
N ILE A 95 26.15 1.69 -6.82
CA ILE A 95 25.15 0.78 -7.41
C ILE A 95 24.78 -0.28 -6.37
N ALA A 96 23.49 -0.56 -6.27
CA ALA A 96 22.97 -1.58 -5.39
C ALA A 96 23.52 -2.97 -5.73
N THR A 97 23.97 -3.69 -4.72
CA THR A 97 24.41 -5.10 -4.85
C THR A 97 23.42 -6.06 -4.20
N ASN A 98 22.62 -5.57 -3.27
CA ASN A 98 21.58 -6.32 -2.57
C ASN A 98 20.54 -5.38 -1.98
N ILE A 99 19.28 -5.80 -1.96
CA ILE A 99 18.17 -5.07 -1.35
C ILE A 99 17.32 -6.06 -0.57
N VAL A 100 17.06 -5.72 0.70
CA VAL A 100 16.14 -6.48 1.56
C VAL A 100 14.89 -5.66 1.78
N LEU A 101 13.76 -6.21 1.38
CA LEU A 101 12.45 -5.60 1.49
C LEU A 101 11.58 -6.40 2.45
N GLN A 102 10.83 -5.70 3.27
CA GLN A 102 9.93 -6.29 4.25
C GLN A 102 8.50 -5.86 3.97
N PRO A 103 7.63 -6.76 3.52
CA PRO A 103 6.21 -6.48 3.40
C PRO A 103 5.62 -6.12 4.76
N LEU A 104 4.80 -5.07 4.83
CA LEU A 104 4.13 -4.67 6.07
C LEU A 104 2.79 -5.37 6.25
N ASP A 105 2.21 -5.91 5.18
CA ASP A 105 0.93 -6.60 5.20
C ASP A 105 1.10 -8.12 5.06
N THR A 106 0.29 -8.89 5.78
CA THR A 106 0.34 -10.36 5.78
C THR A 106 -0.53 -10.99 4.70
N GLU A 107 -1.51 -10.28 4.16
CA GLU A 107 -2.39 -10.81 3.10
C GLU A 107 -1.65 -11.08 1.79
N LEU A 108 -0.41 -10.61 1.69
CA LEU A 108 0.44 -10.63 0.52
C LEU A 108 1.05 -11.98 0.16
N TYR A 109 1.04 -12.95 1.06
CA TYR A 109 1.63 -14.28 0.79
C TYR A 109 0.95 -15.06 -0.33
N HIS A 110 -0.18 -14.56 -0.83
CA HIS A 110 -0.93 -15.18 -1.93
C HIS A 110 -0.67 -14.53 -3.30
N CYS A 111 0.15 -13.46 -3.35
CA CYS A 111 0.44 -12.69 -4.54
C CYS A 111 1.91 -12.80 -4.93
N ASP A 112 2.24 -12.62 -6.20
CA ASP A 112 3.63 -12.46 -6.66
C ASP A 112 4.16 -11.06 -6.34
N ILE A 113 4.44 -10.83 -5.04
CA ILE A 113 4.99 -9.55 -4.57
C ILE A 113 6.36 -9.28 -5.19
N ALA A 114 7.18 -10.30 -5.37
CA ALA A 114 8.52 -10.12 -5.90
C ALA A 114 8.47 -9.58 -7.33
N GLY A 115 7.57 -10.11 -8.16
CA GLY A 115 7.32 -9.60 -9.51
C GLY A 115 6.80 -8.17 -9.50
N ALA A 116 5.77 -7.87 -8.68
CA ALA A 116 5.19 -6.53 -8.58
C ALA A 116 6.21 -5.49 -8.10
N VAL A 117 7.01 -5.81 -7.08
CA VAL A 117 8.08 -4.93 -6.58
C VAL A 117 9.17 -4.73 -7.63
N SER A 118 9.57 -5.78 -8.34
CA SER A 118 10.59 -5.69 -9.40
C SER A 118 10.13 -4.77 -10.53
N GLU A 119 8.88 -4.90 -10.97
CA GLU A 119 8.28 -4.03 -11.97
C GLU A 119 8.20 -2.57 -11.47
N PHE A 120 7.72 -2.36 -10.26
CA PHE A 120 7.63 -1.04 -9.65
C PHE A 120 9.01 -0.36 -9.53
N LEU A 121 10.03 -1.08 -9.03
CA LEU A 121 11.37 -0.54 -8.87
C LEU A 121 12.12 -0.35 -10.20
N SER A 122 11.65 -0.94 -11.30
CA SER A 122 12.28 -0.74 -12.62
C SER A 122 12.22 0.71 -13.10
N HIS A 123 11.29 1.50 -12.55
CA HIS A 123 11.12 2.92 -12.84
C HIS A 123 11.88 3.85 -11.88
N TRP A 124 12.56 3.28 -10.89
CA TRP A 124 13.33 4.03 -9.90
C TRP A 124 14.80 4.10 -10.27
N ASN A 125 15.45 5.22 -9.99
CA ASN A 125 16.88 5.41 -10.15
C ASN A 125 17.63 5.27 -8.83
N VAL A 126 17.00 5.67 -7.72
CA VAL A 126 17.62 5.70 -6.40
C VAL A 126 16.70 5.10 -5.34
N LEU A 127 17.29 4.33 -4.43
CA LEU A 127 16.57 3.75 -3.30
C LEU A 127 17.30 4.05 -2.00
N GLN A 128 16.55 4.41 -0.98
CA GLN A 128 17.07 4.65 0.36
C GLN A 128 16.54 3.62 1.36
N LYS A 129 17.42 3.20 2.25
CA LYS A 129 17.08 2.41 3.43
C LYS A 129 16.07 3.16 4.30
N HIS A 130 15.20 2.43 4.97
CA HIS A 130 14.15 2.94 5.84
C HIS A 130 13.04 3.74 5.12
N THR A 131 12.92 3.57 3.81
CA THR A 131 11.81 4.12 3.03
C THR A 131 10.67 3.10 2.95
N THR A 132 9.43 3.56 3.08
CA THR A 132 8.25 2.74 2.78
C THR A 132 7.81 3.01 1.34
N LEU A 133 7.57 1.95 0.59
CA LEU A 133 7.13 1.97 -0.79
C LEU A 133 5.70 1.46 -0.85
N SER A 134 4.82 2.18 -1.52
CA SER A 134 3.45 1.73 -1.82
C SER A 134 3.45 1.10 -3.22
N VAL A 135 3.53 -0.22 -3.26
CA VAL A 135 3.67 -1.00 -4.51
C VAL A 135 2.30 -1.43 -5.00
N PRO A 136 1.86 -1.03 -6.20
CA PRO A 136 0.61 -1.49 -6.76
C PRO A 136 0.71 -2.98 -7.12
N CYS A 137 -0.24 -3.79 -6.63
CA CYS A 137 -0.33 -5.21 -6.93
C CYS A 137 -1.50 -5.48 -7.89
N PRO A 138 -1.22 -5.79 -9.16
CA PRO A 138 -2.26 -6.05 -10.17
C PRO A 138 -3.18 -7.22 -9.76
N GLU A 139 -2.63 -8.24 -9.12
CA GLU A 139 -3.39 -9.42 -8.64
C GLU A 139 -4.43 -9.08 -7.56
N LEU A 140 -4.21 -8.01 -6.82
CA LEU A 140 -5.14 -7.47 -5.83
C LEU A 140 -6.08 -6.41 -6.41
N GLY A 141 -6.25 -6.38 -7.74
CA GLY A 141 -7.09 -5.38 -8.40
C GLY A 141 -6.51 -3.95 -8.36
N GLY A 142 -5.19 -3.83 -8.23
CA GLY A 142 -4.48 -2.55 -8.21
C GLY A 142 -4.38 -1.91 -6.81
N TYR A 143 -4.72 -2.64 -5.75
CA TYR A 143 -4.43 -2.17 -4.39
C TYR A 143 -2.93 -2.05 -4.18
N CYS A 144 -2.53 -0.95 -3.54
CA CYS A 144 -1.15 -0.73 -3.15
C CYS A 144 -0.84 -1.46 -1.85
N VAL A 145 0.34 -2.03 -1.82
CA VAL A 145 0.90 -2.76 -0.70
C VAL A 145 2.10 -2.02 -0.18
N ASP A 146 2.15 -1.81 1.12
CA ASP A 146 3.26 -1.14 1.75
C ASP A 146 4.41 -2.13 2.00
N VAL A 147 5.58 -1.78 1.44
CA VAL A 147 6.82 -2.55 1.55
C VAL A 147 7.90 -1.64 2.14
N PHE A 148 8.50 -2.07 3.22
CA PHE A 148 9.57 -1.33 3.90
C PHE A 148 10.95 -1.75 3.37
N VAL A 149 11.78 -0.78 3.03
CA VAL A 149 13.18 -1.01 2.66
C VAL A 149 13.99 -1.22 3.91
N GLN A 150 14.22 -2.48 4.28
CA GLN A 150 14.91 -2.85 5.51
C GLN A 150 16.41 -2.64 5.39
N GLU A 151 17.00 -3.02 4.26
CA GLU A 151 18.43 -2.95 4.03
C GLU A 151 18.77 -2.70 2.58
N THR A 152 19.83 -1.93 2.35
CA THR A 152 20.41 -1.67 1.03
C THR A 152 21.93 -1.82 1.14
N GLU A 153 22.54 -2.49 0.18
CA GLU A 153 24.00 -2.66 0.11
C GLU A 153 24.54 -2.08 -1.20
N PRO A 154 25.70 -1.44 -1.17
CA PRO A 154 26.70 -1.35 -0.09
C PRO A 154 26.52 -0.13 0.83
N ALA A 155 25.50 0.68 0.66
CA ALA A 155 25.26 1.91 1.43
C ALA A 155 23.76 2.11 1.72
N ASP A 156 23.42 3.02 2.64
CA ASP A 156 22.02 3.34 3.00
C ASP A 156 21.23 4.01 1.86
N CYS A 157 21.92 4.57 0.87
CA CYS A 157 21.36 5.09 -0.36
C CYS A 157 22.11 4.49 -1.54
N VAL A 158 21.40 3.90 -2.49
CA VAL A 158 21.97 3.15 -3.61
C VAL A 158 21.28 3.51 -4.93
N LEU A 159 22.03 3.37 -6.05
CA LEU A 159 21.47 3.46 -7.40
C LEU A 159 20.92 2.11 -7.85
N LEU A 160 19.75 2.13 -8.45
CA LEU A 160 19.13 0.98 -9.08
C LEU A 160 19.57 0.93 -10.55
N ARG A 161 20.60 0.17 -10.86
CA ARG A 161 21.10 -0.02 -12.22
C ARG A 161 21.39 -1.49 -12.48
N GLY A 162 20.84 -2.01 -13.57
CA GLY A 162 21.00 -3.41 -13.94
C GLY A 162 20.15 -4.36 -13.11
N GLU A 163 20.51 -5.63 -13.07
CA GLU A 163 19.83 -6.64 -12.27
C GLU A 163 20.35 -6.58 -10.82
N VAL A 164 19.47 -6.26 -9.90
CA VAL A 164 19.78 -6.20 -8.47
C VAL A 164 19.03 -7.32 -7.74
N PRO A 165 19.71 -8.16 -6.95
CA PRO A 165 19.04 -9.17 -6.14
C PRO A 165 18.08 -8.52 -5.13
N LEU A 166 16.81 -8.94 -5.17
CA LEU A 166 15.77 -8.54 -4.23
C LEU A 166 15.47 -9.69 -3.28
N ASN A 167 15.65 -9.46 -2.00
CA ASN A 167 15.34 -10.41 -0.95
C ASN A 167 14.10 -9.92 -0.18
N LEU A 168 13.10 -10.78 -0.05
CA LEU A 168 11.92 -10.49 0.78
C LEU A 168 12.13 -11.08 2.17
N ALA A 169 12.13 -10.22 3.18
CA ALA A 169 12.12 -10.63 4.59
C ALA A 169 10.70 -11.06 5.00
N GLU A 170 10.60 -11.78 6.10
CA GLU A 170 9.31 -12.13 6.68
C GLU A 170 8.53 -10.86 7.07
N SER A 171 7.21 -10.87 6.86
CA SER A 171 6.34 -9.75 7.23
C SER A 171 6.42 -9.48 8.73
N LEU A 172 6.39 -8.20 9.11
CA LEU A 172 6.34 -7.78 10.52
C LEU A 172 5.05 -8.18 11.24
N LEU A 173 3.96 -8.30 10.49
CA LEU A 173 2.69 -8.76 11.03
C LEU A 173 2.70 -10.28 11.02
N THR A 174 3.15 -10.91 12.11
CA THR A 174 2.85 -12.32 12.33
C THR A 174 1.34 -12.46 12.45
N VAL A 175 0.71 -13.17 11.50
CA VAL A 175 -0.67 -13.64 11.70
C VAL A 175 -0.66 -14.41 13.03
N PRO A 176 -1.43 -14.00 14.05
CA PRO A 176 -1.56 -14.84 15.24
C PRO A 176 -2.01 -16.20 14.75
N GLU A 177 -1.17 -17.23 15.00
CA GLU A 177 -1.47 -18.61 14.64
C GLU A 177 -2.90 -18.87 15.12
N TRP A 178 -3.80 -19.11 14.18
CA TRP A 178 -5.19 -19.32 14.48
C TRP A 178 -5.28 -20.64 15.25
N VAL A 179 -5.15 -20.54 16.57
CA VAL A 179 -5.35 -21.67 17.47
C VAL A 179 -6.83 -22.01 17.35
N ALA A 180 -7.12 -23.07 16.59
CA ALA A 180 -8.47 -23.57 16.46
C ALA A 180 -9.08 -23.65 17.86
N PRO A 181 -10.25 -23.04 18.12
CA PRO A 181 -10.84 -23.06 19.44
C PRO A 181 -10.94 -24.51 19.88
N VAL A 182 -10.30 -24.82 20.99
CA VAL A 182 -10.37 -26.17 21.61
C VAL A 182 -11.85 -26.50 21.69
N PRO A 183 -12.30 -27.61 21.09
CA PRO A 183 -13.70 -27.98 21.13
C PRO A 183 -14.14 -28.02 22.59
N VAL A 184 -14.96 -27.05 22.97
CA VAL A 184 -15.57 -27.04 24.32
C VAL A 184 -16.46 -28.26 24.38
N VAL A 185 -15.98 -29.30 25.04
CA VAL A 185 -16.79 -30.49 25.33
C VAL A 185 -18.00 -29.97 26.11
N PRO A 186 -19.21 -30.03 25.55
CA PRO A 186 -20.40 -29.56 26.28
C PRO A 186 -20.47 -30.29 27.61
N PRO A 187 -20.78 -29.61 28.71
CA PRO A 187 -20.91 -30.25 30.00
C PRO A 187 -21.92 -31.40 29.86
N THR A 188 -21.50 -32.58 30.26
CA THR A 188 -22.36 -33.76 30.26
C THR A 188 -23.53 -33.45 31.21
N ILE A 189 -24.67 -33.09 30.64
CA ILE A 189 -25.89 -32.90 31.41
C ILE A 189 -26.24 -34.24 32.02
N PRO A 190 -26.33 -34.38 33.36
CA PRO A 190 -26.75 -35.63 34.00
C PRO A 190 -28.11 -36.01 33.43
N ARG A 191 -28.21 -37.18 32.86
CA ARG A 191 -29.46 -37.73 32.33
C ARG A 191 -30.50 -37.67 33.45
N PRO A 192 -31.65 -37.05 33.26
CA PRO A 192 -32.71 -37.10 34.28
C PRO A 192 -33.10 -38.53 34.53
N PRO A 193 -33.41 -38.89 35.79
CA PRO A 193 -33.80 -40.25 36.13
C PRO A 193 -35.00 -40.65 35.26
N THR A 194 -34.91 -41.87 34.66
CA THR A 194 -35.97 -42.43 33.83
C THR A 194 -37.26 -42.50 34.71
N PRO A 195 -38.37 -41.90 34.25
CA PRO A 195 -39.62 -41.98 35.00
C PRO A 195 -40.07 -43.44 35.06
N ILE A 196 -40.42 -43.85 36.24
CA ILE A 196 -41.06 -45.16 36.56
C ILE A 196 -42.38 -45.21 35.78
N PRO A 197 -42.68 -46.28 35.05
CA PRO A 197 -43.93 -46.40 34.31
C PRO A 197 -45.08 -46.47 35.30
N ASP A 198 -45.82 -45.42 35.47
CA ASP A 198 -47.11 -45.40 36.17
C ASP A 198 -48.21 -45.85 35.19
N GLU A 199 -49.09 -46.61 35.75
CA GLU A 199 -50.34 -47.21 35.33
C GLU A 199 -51.03 -46.69 34.07
N PRO A 200 -51.81 -47.52 33.37
CA PRO A 200 -52.44 -47.17 32.10
C PRO A 200 -53.60 -46.19 32.34
N GLU A 201 -53.43 -44.96 31.93
CA GLU A 201 -54.50 -44.00 31.80
C GLU A 201 -55.44 -44.36 30.66
N VAL A 202 -56.72 -44.44 31.01
CA VAL A 202 -57.86 -44.68 30.12
C VAL A 202 -58.00 -43.55 29.13
N PHE A 203 -57.75 -43.78 27.84
CA PHE A 203 -57.99 -42.84 26.79
C PHE A 203 -59.46 -42.54 26.58
N LEU A 204 -59.90 -41.32 26.87
CA LEU A 204 -61.15 -40.78 26.39
C LEU A 204 -60.93 -40.11 25.04
N PRO A 205 -61.78 -40.33 24.05
CA PRO A 205 -61.61 -39.71 22.72
C PRO A 205 -61.95 -38.22 22.75
N ILE A 206 -60.99 -37.39 22.33
CA ILE A 206 -61.18 -35.98 22.13
C ILE A 206 -61.75 -35.73 20.74
N PRO A 207 -62.83 -34.91 20.59
CA PRO A 207 -63.43 -34.65 19.25
C PRO A 207 -62.55 -33.73 18.40
N TRP A 208 -62.38 -34.11 17.16
CA TRP A 208 -61.71 -33.35 16.13
C TRP A 208 -62.47 -32.05 15.83
N GLY A 209 -61.80 -30.93 15.96
CA GLY A 209 -62.32 -29.66 15.49
C GLY A 209 -61.40 -28.48 15.80
N GLY A 210 -60.59 -28.06 14.83
CA GLY A 210 -59.90 -26.77 14.95
C GLY A 210 -58.63 -26.72 14.15
N ALA A 211 -58.71 -26.33 12.91
CA ALA A 211 -57.54 -26.01 12.07
C ALA A 211 -56.81 -24.81 12.64
N VAL A 212 -55.67 -25.02 13.26
CA VAL A 212 -54.75 -23.93 13.63
C VAL A 212 -53.92 -23.54 12.41
N GLN A 213 -54.20 -22.35 11.89
CA GLN A 213 -53.36 -21.72 10.85
C GLN A 213 -51.98 -21.40 11.47
N GLN A 214 -50.98 -22.03 10.97
CA GLN A 214 -49.60 -21.62 11.26
C GLN A 214 -49.29 -20.25 10.59
N PRO A 215 -48.71 -19.26 11.31
CA PRO A 215 -48.27 -18.02 10.71
C PRO A 215 -47.08 -18.29 9.78
N ARG A 216 -47.21 -17.87 8.51
CA ARG A 216 -46.12 -17.90 7.52
C ARG A 216 -44.98 -16.99 7.97
N PRO A 217 -43.71 -17.42 7.90
CA PRO A 217 -42.56 -16.53 8.10
C PRO A 217 -42.52 -15.44 7.03
N PRO A 218 -42.09 -14.21 7.34
CA PRO A 218 -41.97 -13.14 6.38
C PRO A 218 -40.90 -13.47 5.33
N THR A 219 -41.30 -13.49 4.06
CA THR A 219 -40.41 -13.58 2.92
C THR A 219 -39.56 -12.29 2.87
N ARG A 220 -38.28 -12.40 3.21
CA ARG A 220 -37.29 -11.36 2.88
C ARG A 220 -37.22 -11.23 1.36
N GLY A 221 -37.75 -10.13 0.82
CA GLY A 221 -37.56 -9.76 -0.55
C GLY A 221 -36.06 -9.51 -0.82
N ASN A 222 -35.49 -10.27 -1.72
CA ASN A 222 -34.20 -9.94 -2.31
C ASN A 222 -34.31 -8.58 -3.02
N PRO A 223 -33.46 -7.59 -2.74
CA PRO A 223 -33.40 -6.42 -3.60
C PRO A 223 -32.94 -6.87 -4.99
N ALA A 224 -33.77 -6.61 -6.00
CA ALA A 224 -33.44 -6.87 -7.39
C ALA A 224 -32.19 -6.06 -7.77
N PHE A 225 -31.14 -6.75 -8.20
CA PHE A 225 -29.94 -6.16 -8.78
C PHE A 225 -30.34 -5.47 -10.09
N ILE A 226 -30.24 -4.14 -10.12
CA ILE A 226 -30.44 -3.34 -11.34
C ILE A 226 -29.06 -3.21 -12.01
N PRO A 227 -28.83 -3.85 -13.17
CA PRO A 227 -27.58 -3.67 -13.89
C PRO A 227 -27.50 -2.24 -14.42
N PHE A 228 -26.36 -1.59 -14.21
CA PHE A 228 -26.03 -0.28 -14.76
C PHE A 228 -25.99 -0.35 -16.29
N SER A 229 -27.02 0.19 -16.95
CA SER A 229 -27.00 0.46 -18.39
C SER A 229 -26.50 1.88 -18.64
N GLY A 230 -25.18 2.06 -18.55
CA GLY A 230 -24.52 3.30 -18.95
C GLY A 230 -24.29 3.31 -20.46
N THR A 231 -25.06 4.08 -21.21
CA THR A 231 -24.74 4.44 -22.58
C THR A 231 -23.58 5.43 -22.60
N GLY A 232 -22.37 4.92 -22.83
CA GLY A 232 -21.18 5.74 -23.03
C GLY A 232 -21.31 6.58 -24.30
N ARG A 233 -21.38 7.90 -24.18
CA ARG A 233 -21.22 8.83 -25.31
C ARG A 233 -19.72 8.91 -25.62
N ARG A 234 -19.34 8.49 -26.83
CA ARG A 234 -18.05 8.86 -27.43
C ARG A 234 -18.08 10.35 -27.74
N LEU A 235 -17.13 11.10 -27.20
CA LEU A 235 -16.77 12.43 -27.68
C LEU A 235 -15.79 12.26 -28.84
N GLY A 236 -16.16 12.85 -29.98
CA GLY A 236 -15.30 12.95 -31.17
C GLY A 236 -14.32 14.11 -31.03
#